data_1b43c80faf509f8d7655306a484c2da6
#
_entry.id   1b43c80faf509f8d7655306a484c2da6
#
_cell.length_a   1.000
_cell.length_b   1.000
_cell.length_c   1.000
_cell.angle_alpha   90.00
_cell.angle_beta   90.00
_cell.angle_gamma   90.00
#
_symmetry.space_group_name_H-M   'P 1'
#
loop_
_entity.id
_entity.type
_entity.pdbx_description
1 polymer ?
#
loop_
_entity_poly.entity_id
_entity_poly.type
_entity_poly.pdbx_seq_one_letter_code
_entity_poly.pdbx_strand_id
1 'polypeptide(L)'
;TVESGERVGIMAPSGFGKTTLLKILAGYERPESGEVLLDGTPLERFRGYVPVQMIWQHPELSVNPARRLKTVLAEGDWPEDGGVMRGRIEKEMWILEEWKERYPAELSGGELQRFSIARALGQRTEILLADEITAMLDLITQRQIWSALLKETQSRGISLVAVSHSQELLEKICSRILHISAISG
;
A
#
# COMPACT_ATOMS: atom_id res chain seq x y z
N THR A 1 -1.59 -13.62 12.42
CA THR A 1 -1.96 -14.14 11.10
C THR A 1 -2.95 -13.21 10.44
N VAL A 2 -2.87 -13.08 9.13
CA VAL A 2 -3.84 -12.37 8.26
C VAL A 2 -4.32 -13.41 7.26
N GLU A 3 -5.63 -13.61 7.19
CA GLU A 3 -6.24 -14.55 6.26
C GLU A 3 -6.38 -13.95 4.86
N SER A 4 -6.48 -14.81 3.83
CA SER A 4 -6.65 -14.34 2.45
C SER A 4 -7.88 -13.45 2.30
N GLY A 5 -7.72 -12.27 1.72
CA GLY A 5 -8.77 -11.27 1.55
C GLY A 5 -9.19 -10.54 2.84
N GLU A 6 -8.56 -10.83 3.98
CA GLU A 6 -8.83 -10.16 5.25
C GLU A 6 -8.33 -8.71 5.24
N ARG A 7 -9.07 -7.84 5.94
CA ARG A 7 -8.70 -6.44 6.12
C ARG A 7 -8.47 -6.16 7.59
N VAL A 8 -7.21 -5.98 7.97
CA VAL A 8 -6.76 -5.79 9.35
C VAL A 8 -6.31 -4.36 9.56
N GLY A 9 -6.91 -3.69 10.54
CA GLY A 9 -6.47 -2.39 11.02
C GLY A 9 -5.44 -2.53 12.14
N ILE A 10 -4.44 -1.69 12.17
CA ILE A 10 -3.49 -1.57 13.27
C ILE A 10 -3.57 -0.18 13.85
N MET A 11 -3.88 -0.11 15.15
CA MET A 11 -3.92 1.12 15.91
C MET A 11 -2.89 1.06 17.04
N ALA A 12 -2.02 2.05 17.10
CA ALA A 12 -1.03 2.21 18.15
C ALA A 12 -0.64 3.69 18.31
N PRO A 13 -0.14 4.11 19.48
CA PRO A 13 0.38 5.47 19.69
C PRO A 13 1.48 5.83 18.68
N SER A 14 1.72 7.14 18.49
CA SER A 14 2.86 7.62 17.71
C SER A 14 4.18 7.12 18.29
N GLY A 15 5.15 6.81 17.44
CA GLY A 15 6.47 6.30 17.86
C GLY A 15 6.48 4.83 18.26
N PHE A 16 5.35 4.12 18.17
CA PHE A 16 5.24 2.72 18.59
C PHE A 16 5.78 1.70 17.56
N GLY A 17 6.51 2.15 16.55
CA GLY A 17 7.14 1.27 15.57
C GLY A 17 6.19 0.70 14.52
N LYS A 18 5.00 1.31 14.28
CA LYS A 18 4.04 0.84 13.27
C LYS A 18 4.66 0.71 11.88
N THR A 19 5.37 1.75 11.43
CA THR A 19 6.09 1.76 10.15
C THR A 19 7.17 0.68 10.11
N THR A 20 7.92 0.48 11.21
CA THR A 20 8.93 -0.58 11.33
C THR A 20 8.28 -1.95 11.21
N LEU A 21 7.15 -2.18 11.87
CA LEU A 21 6.39 -3.42 11.72
C LEU A 21 5.98 -3.65 10.27
N LEU A 22 5.44 -2.64 9.58
CA LEU A 22 5.06 -2.78 8.17
C LEU A 22 6.28 -3.04 7.27
N LYS A 23 7.42 -2.40 7.54
CA LYS A 23 8.68 -2.67 6.82
C LYS A 23 9.16 -4.11 7.01
N ILE A 24 9.06 -4.65 8.22
CA ILE A 24 9.37 -6.06 8.50
C ILE A 24 8.42 -6.97 7.72
N LEU A 25 7.12 -6.69 7.76
CA LEU A 25 6.11 -7.46 7.02
C LEU A 25 6.28 -7.36 5.50
N ALA A 26 6.83 -6.26 4.98
CA ALA A 26 7.16 -6.07 3.56
C ALA A 26 8.53 -6.67 3.17
N GLY A 27 9.32 -7.13 4.13
CA GLY A 27 10.68 -7.65 3.89
C GLY A 27 11.75 -6.57 3.68
N TYR A 28 11.47 -5.31 4.00
CA TYR A 28 12.48 -4.23 3.94
C TYR A 28 13.42 -4.24 5.15
N GLU A 29 12.96 -4.75 6.30
CA GLU A 29 13.73 -4.88 7.52
C GLU A 29 13.60 -6.32 8.06
N ARG A 30 14.64 -6.81 8.73
CA ARG A 30 14.60 -8.14 9.37
C ARG A 30 14.05 -8.01 10.79
N PRO A 31 13.20 -8.96 11.24
CA PRO A 31 12.84 -9.02 12.65
C PRO A 31 14.04 -9.43 13.51
N GLU A 32 14.10 -8.95 14.73
CA GLU A 32 15.13 -9.37 15.73
C GLU A 32 14.99 -10.86 16.06
N SER A 33 13.77 -11.39 16.02
CA SER A 33 13.47 -12.80 16.25
C SER A 33 12.21 -13.21 15.50
N GLY A 34 12.08 -14.50 15.20
CA GLY A 34 10.98 -15.02 14.39
C GLY A 34 11.18 -14.82 12.90
N GLU A 35 10.12 -15.04 12.12
CA GLU A 35 10.13 -14.94 10.67
C GLU A 35 8.78 -14.46 10.14
N VAL A 36 8.78 -13.89 8.93
CA VAL A 36 7.57 -13.51 8.19
C VAL A 36 7.32 -14.57 7.13
N LEU A 37 6.13 -15.18 7.18
CA LEU A 37 5.71 -16.20 6.24
C LEU A 37 4.56 -15.71 5.38
N LEU A 38 4.63 -15.96 4.08
CA LEU A 38 3.52 -15.85 3.14
C LEU A 38 3.18 -17.28 2.70
N ASP A 39 1.98 -17.74 3.03
CA ASP A 39 1.51 -19.12 2.78
C ASP A 39 2.52 -20.21 3.18
N GLY A 40 3.08 -20.06 4.38
CA GLY A 40 4.06 -20.99 4.94
C GLY A 40 5.48 -20.88 4.34
N THR A 41 5.69 -19.99 3.37
CA THR A 41 6.99 -19.72 2.75
C THR A 41 7.62 -18.46 3.36
N PRO A 42 8.86 -18.55 3.89
CA PRO A 42 9.58 -17.37 4.38
C PRO A 42 9.68 -16.28 3.31
N LEU A 43 9.34 -15.04 3.66
CA LEU A 43 9.31 -13.93 2.71
C LEU A 43 10.69 -13.68 2.07
N GLU A 44 11.77 -13.98 2.77
CA GLU A 44 13.15 -13.89 2.27
C GLU A 44 13.45 -14.83 1.08
N ARG A 45 12.61 -15.85 0.84
CA ARG A 45 12.78 -16.78 -0.30
C ARG A 45 12.23 -16.25 -1.61
N PHE A 46 11.34 -15.26 -1.56
CA PHE A 46 10.83 -14.64 -2.77
C PHE A 46 11.93 -13.88 -3.52
N ARG A 47 11.94 -13.98 -4.84
CA ARG A 47 12.89 -13.29 -5.72
C ARG A 47 12.14 -12.47 -6.76
N GLY A 48 12.68 -11.30 -7.08
CA GLY A 48 12.03 -10.36 -7.98
C GLY A 48 10.85 -9.66 -7.30
N TYR A 49 9.66 -9.77 -7.86
CA TYR A 49 8.47 -9.16 -7.27
C TYR A 49 8.01 -9.93 -6.04
N VAL A 50 7.91 -9.23 -4.91
CA VAL A 50 7.38 -9.79 -3.66
C VAL A 50 5.88 -9.55 -3.61
N PRO A 51 5.03 -10.57 -3.35
CA PRO A 51 3.57 -10.41 -3.33
C PRO A 51 3.03 -9.50 -2.21
N VAL A 52 3.87 -9.14 -1.25
CA VAL A 52 3.56 -8.17 -0.18
C VAL A 52 4.07 -6.80 -0.60
N GLN A 53 3.16 -5.87 -0.83
CA GLN A 53 3.49 -4.52 -1.28
C GLN A 53 3.15 -3.48 -0.22
N MET A 54 4.07 -2.52 0.00
CA MET A 54 3.88 -1.44 0.98
C MET A 54 3.59 -0.12 0.27
N ILE A 55 2.54 0.55 0.72
CA ILE A 55 2.19 1.92 0.34
C ILE A 55 2.57 2.82 1.51
N TRP A 56 3.42 3.79 1.24
CA TRP A 56 4.02 4.65 2.24
C TRP A 56 3.15 5.87 2.55
N GLN A 57 3.24 6.37 3.77
CA GLN A 57 2.63 7.62 4.18
C GLN A 57 3.15 8.80 3.35
N HIS A 58 4.44 8.79 3.03
CA HIS A 58 5.15 9.77 2.24
C HIS A 58 5.49 9.19 0.87
N PRO A 59 4.64 9.39 -0.16
CA PRO A 59 4.85 8.79 -1.49
C PRO A 59 6.16 9.23 -2.14
N GLU A 60 6.65 10.44 -1.85
CA GLU A 60 7.91 10.97 -2.36
C GLU A 60 9.14 10.15 -1.93
N LEU A 61 9.04 9.42 -0.82
CA LEU A 61 10.10 8.53 -0.35
C LEU A 61 10.10 7.17 -1.05
N SER A 62 9.02 6.86 -1.77
CA SER A 62 8.83 5.56 -2.43
C SER A 62 9.09 5.58 -3.93
N VAL A 63 9.34 6.75 -4.51
CA VAL A 63 9.54 6.94 -5.94
C VAL A 63 10.90 7.58 -6.23
N ASN A 64 11.48 7.27 -7.39
CA ASN A 64 12.71 7.94 -7.83
C ASN A 64 12.38 9.36 -8.34
N PRO A 65 12.86 10.43 -7.68
CA PRO A 65 12.51 11.81 -8.04
C PRO A 65 13.04 12.23 -9.42
N ALA A 66 14.05 11.53 -9.96
CA ALA A 66 14.64 11.80 -11.27
C ALA A 66 13.90 11.08 -12.42
N ARG A 67 12.86 10.29 -12.13
CA ARG A 67 12.09 9.55 -13.13
C ARG A 67 10.72 10.20 -13.35
N ARG A 68 10.26 10.19 -14.62
CA ARG A 68 8.88 10.58 -14.93
C ARG A 68 7.89 9.56 -14.38
N LEU A 69 6.70 10.01 -14.05
CA LEU A 69 5.69 9.17 -13.40
C LEU A 69 5.22 8.00 -14.26
N LYS A 70 5.26 8.09 -15.58
CA LYS A 70 5.06 6.93 -16.46
C LYS A 70 6.06 5.80 -16.20
N THR A 71 7.31 6.15 -15.85
CA THR A 71 8.34 5.16 -15.49
C THR A 71 8.07 4.57 -14.11
N VAL A 72 7.62 5.39 -13.15
CA VAL A 72 7.19 4.91 -11.83
C VAL A 72 6.06 3.89 -11.96
N LEU A 73 5.07 4.15 -12.80
CA LEU A 73 4.00 3.19 -13.07
C LEU A 73 4.54 1.91 -13.73
N ALA A 74 5.51 2.04 -14.64
CA ALA A 74 6.09 0.88 -15.32
C ALA A 74 6.89 -0.05 -14.39
N GLU A 75 7.28 0.41 -13.18
CA GLU A 75 7.92 -0.41 -12.16
C GLU A 75 6.95 -1.41 -11.49
N GLY A 76 5.63 -1.24 -11.67
CA GLY A 76 4.64 -2.18 -11.18
C GLY A 76 4.72 -3.54 -11.87
N ASP A 77 4.21 -4.57 -11.21
CA ASP A 77 4.14 -5.93 -11.77
C ASP A 77 2.90 -6.06 -12.69
N TRP A 78 3.06 -5.73 -13.95
CA TRP A 78 1.96 -5.72 -14.91
C TRP A 78 1.97 -6.99 -15.78
N PRO A 79 0.78 -7.55 -16.10
CA PRO A 79 0.69 -8.65 -17.05
C PRO A 79 1.00 -8.21 -18.48
N GLU A 80 1.38 -9.15 -19.32
CA GLU A 80 1.56 -8.95 -20.76
C GLU A 80 0.18 -8.93 -21.50
N ASP A 81 -0.69 -8.03 -21.06
CA ASP A 81 -2.07 -7.89 -21.56
C ASP A 81 -2.27 -6.64 -22.44
N GLY A 82 -1.17 -6.06 -22.93
CA GLY A 82 -1.21 -4.80 -23.67
C GLY A 82 -1.52 -3.58 -22.80
N GLY A 83 -1.39 -3.69 -21.48
CA GLY A 83 -1.63 -2.60 -20.54
C GLY A 83 -3.08 -2.45 -20.09
N VAL A 84 -3.94 -3.44 -20.37
CA VAL A 84 -5.38 -3.41 -20.00
C VAL A 84 -5.56 -3.28 -18.49
N MET A 85 -4.89 -4.14 -17.71
CA MET A 85 -4.96 -4.08 -16.25
C MET A 85 -4.43 -2.75 -15.71
N ARG A 86 -3.26 -2.32 -16.17
CA ARG A 86 -2.65 -1.05 -15.76
C ARG A 86 -3.57 0.13 -16.06
N GLY A 87 -4.08 0.23 -17.29
CA GLY A 87 -4.99 1.31 -17.69
C GLY A 87 -6.29 1.34 -16.89
N ARG A 88 -6.82 0.17 -16.50
CA ARG A 88 -7.98 0.07 -15.62
C ARG A 88 -7.66 0.63 -14.23
N ILE A 89 -6.53 0.25 -13.62
CA ILE A 89 -6.10 0.74 -12.31
C ILE A 89 -5.80 2.25 -12.35
N GLU A 90 -5.11 2.74 -13.38
CA GLU A 90 -4.87 4.17 -13.58
C GLU A 90 -6.19 4.96 -13.60
N LYS A 91 -7.19 4.46 -14.32
CA LYS A 91 -8.53 5.08 -14.38
C LYS A 91 -9.24 5.06 -13.01
N GLU A 92 -9.21 3.94 -12.30
CA GLU A 92 -9.83 3.80 -10.97
C GLU A 92 -9.15 4.68 -9.93
N MET A 93 -7.85 4.93 -10.06
CA MET A 93 -7.08 5.86 -9.23
C MET A 93 -7.18 7.32 -9.71
N TRP A 94 -7.98 7.63 -10.72
CA TRP A 94 -8.09 8.98 -11.34
C TRP A 94 -6.73 9.58 -11.69
N ILE A 95 -5.81 8.77 -12.25
CA ILE A 95 -4.53 9.24 -12.76
C ILE A 95 -4.78 9.87 -14.14
N LEU A 96 -4.47 11.17 -14.25
CA LEU A 96 -4.61 11.89 -15.50
C LEU A 96 -3.42 11.58 -16.43
N GLU A 97 -3.70 11.52 -17.74
CA GLU A 97 -2.67 11.21 -18.74
C GLU A 97 -1.52 12.22 -18.72
N GLU A 98 -1.85 13.50 -18.57
CA GLU A 98 -0.87 14.60 -18.51
C GLU A 98 0.09 14.52 -17.31
N TRP A 99 -0.31 13.85 -16.20
CA TRP A 99 0.55 13.67 -15.03
C TRP A 99 1.68 12.69 -15.27
N LYS A 100 1.50 11.75 -16.18
CA LYS A 100 2.48 10.69 -16.48
C LYS A 100 3.80 11.24 -17.03
N GLU A 101 3.75 12.39 -17.71
CA GLU A 101 4.94 13.04 -18.25
C GLU A 101 5.64 13.94 -17.23
N ARG A 102 5.06 14.16 -16.06
CA ARG A 102 5.63 14.99 -14.99
C ARG A 102 6.60 14.20 -14.11
N TYR A 103 7.41 14.95 -13.38
CA TYR A 103 8.26 14.41 -12.32
C TYR A 103 7.51 14.42 -10.98
N PRO A 104 7.91 13.59 -10.00
CA PRO A 104 7.26 13.52 -8.68
C PRO A 104 7.09 14.88 -7.99
N ALA A 105 8.10 15.78 -8.08
CA ALA A 105 8.08 17.10 -7.46
C ALA A 105 7.06 18.08 -8.10
N GLU A 106 6.49 17.73 -9.24
CA GLU A 106 5.52 18.57 -9.96
C GLU A 106 4.06 18.20 -9.63
N LEU A 107 3.86 17.20 -8.74
CA LEU A 107 2.55 16.76 -8.31
C LEU A 107 2.30 17.12 -6.84
N SER A 108 1.02 17.29 -6.50
CA SER A 108 0.59 17.32 -5.10
C SER A 108 0.77 15.94 -4.43
N GLY A 109 0.84 15.92 -3.09
CA GLY A 109 0.97 14.67 -2.34
C GLY A 109 -0.14 13.66 -2.66
N GLY A 110 -1.39 14.12 -2.82
CA GLY A 110 -2.52 13.26 -3.17
C GLY A 110 -2.44 12.69 -4.58
N GLU A 111 -1.99 13.49 -5.55
CA GLU A 111 -1.75 13.02 -6.92
C GLU A 111 -0.62 11.98 -6.94
N LEU A 112 0.49 12.24 -6.26
CA LEU A 112 1.61 11.31 -6.17
C LEU A 112 1.24 10.02 -5.44
N GLN A 113 0.40 10.12 -4.41
CA GLN A 113 -0.10 8.94 -3.68
C GLN A 113 -0.87 7.98 -4.59
N ARG A 114 -1.65 8.49 -5.55
CA ARG A 114 -2.37 7.68 -6.53
C ARG A 114 -1.41 6.83 -7.38
N PHE A 115 -0.26 7.38 -7.77
CA PHE A 115 0.78 6.64 -8.49
C PHE A 115 1.42 5.55 -7.62
N SER A 116 1.72 5.85 -6.35
CA SER A 116 2.25 4.86 -5.41
C SER A 116 1.30 3.68 -5.20
N ILE A 117 0.01 3.97 -5.03
CA ILE A 117 -1.03 2.94 -4.88
C ILE A 117 -1.17 2.12 -6.16
N ALA A 118 -1.28 2.78 -7.33
CA ALA A 118 -1.42 2.09 -8.60
C ALA A 118 -0.26 1.13 -8.85
N ARG A 119 0.99 1.56 -8.60
CA ARG A 119 2.19 0.74 -8.74
C ARG A 119 2.17 -0.50 -7.83
N ALA A 120 1.65 -0.36 -6.59
CA ALA A 120 1.57 -1.46 -5.63
C ALA A 120 0.49 -2.49 -5.97
N LEU A 121 -0.47 -2.17 -6.85
CA LEU A 121 -1.55 -3.05 -7.28
C LEU A 121 -1.17 -3.96 -8.45
N GLY A 122 0.08 -4.41 -8.53
CA GLY A 122 0.57 -5.36 -9.53
C GLY A 122 -0.21 -6.67 -9.55
N GLN A 123 -0.07 -7.44 -10.64
CA GLN A 123 -0.86 -8.67 -10.85
C GLN A 123 -0.64 -9.74 -9.76
N ARG A 124 0.59 -9.86 -9.23
CA ARG A 124 0.96 -10.83 -8.20
C ARG A 124 0.84 -10.27 -6.78
N THR A 125 0.26 -9.08 -6.59
CA THR A 125 0.04 -8.55 -5.25
C THR A 125 -1.02 -9.37 -4.53
N GLU A 126 -0.67 -9.91 -3.38
CA GLU A 126 -1.57 -10.70 -2.51
C GLU A 126 -1.87 -9.95 -1.21
N ILE A 127 -0.92 -9.15 -0.71
CA ILE A 127 -1.07 -8.37 0.52
C ILE A 127 -0.64 -6.91 0.25
N LEU A 128 -1.48 -5.97 0.68
CA LEU A 128 -1.17 -4.55 0.72
C LEU A 128 -0.97 -4.09 2.17
N LEU A 129 0.12 -3.42 2.42
CA LEU A 129 0.44 -2.78 3.70
C LEU A 129 0.31 -1.27 3.51
N ALA A 130 -0.67 -0.65 4.15
CA ALA A 130 -0.99 0.76 4.01
C ALA A 130 -0.58 1.54 5.27
N ASP A 131 0.50 2.31 5.19
CA ASP A 131 1.03 3.11 6.29
C ASP A 131 0.50 4.54 6.23
N GLU A 132 -0.60 4.81 6.93
CA GLU A 132 -1.22 6.15 7.04
C GLU A 132 -1.42 6.87 5.69
N ILE A 133 -1.73 6.13 4.64
CA ILE A 133 -1.65 6.55 3.21
C ILE A 133 -2.53 7.72 2.82
N THR A 134 -3.44 8.16 3.68
CA THR A 134 -4.34 9.29 3.42
C THR A 134 -4.34 10.34 4.53
N ALA A 135 -3.42 10.26 5.50
CA ALA A 135 -3.41 11.14 6.68
C ALA A 135 -3.24 12.64 6.33
N MET A 136 -2.56 12.93 5.21
CA MET A 136 -2.29 14.30 4.77
C MET A 136 -3.22 14.79 3.66
N LEU A 137 -4.30 14.04 3.35
CA LEU A 137 -5.19 14.34 2.25
C LEU A 137 -6.52 14.91 2.77
N ASP A 138 -7.17 15.73 1.93
CA ASP A 138 -8.53 16.17 2.18
C ASP A 138 -9.52 14.99 2.16
N LEU A 139 -10.67 15.16 2.84
CA LEU A 139 -11.65 14.10 3.03
C LEU A 139 -12.22 13.53 1.73
N ILE A 140 -12.32 14.35 0.66
CA ILE A 140 -12.87 13.92 -0.62
C ILE A 140 -11.85 12.98 -1.29
N THR A 141 -10.60 13.41 -1.39
CA THR A 141 -9.49 12.62 -1.92
C THR A 141 -9.28 11.34 -1.13
N GLN A 142 -9.31 11.42 0.22
CA GLN A 142 -9.23 10.25 1.09
C GLN A 142 -10.33 9.22 0.76
N ARG A 143 -11.60 9.67 0.68
CA ARG A 143 -12.73 8.79 0.36
C ARG A 143 -12.60 8.15 -1.02
N GLN A 144 -12.15 8.89 -2.02
CA GLN A 144 -11.93 8.38 -3.37
C GLN A 144 -10.88 7.27 -3.37
N ILE A 145 -9.71 7.53 -2.78
CA ILE A 145 -8.60 6.57 -2.71
C ILE A 145 -9.04 5.28 -2.01
N TRP A 146 -9.65 5.38 -0.82
CA TRP A 146 -10.10 4.20 -0.10
C TRP A 146 -11.18 3.43 -0.85
N SER A 147 -12.14 4.11 -1.48
CA SER A 147 -13.19 3.45 -2.28
C SER A 147 -12.60 2.63 -3.42
N ALA A 148 -11.66 3.20 -4.18
CA ALA A 148 -11.00 2.50 -5.28
C ALA A 148 -10.13 1.34 -4.79
N LEU A 149 -9.35 1.57 -3.73
CA LEU A 149 -8.46 0.56 -3.15
C LEU A 149 -9.26 -0.64 -2.61
N LEU A 150 -10.34 -0.39 -1.88
CA LEU A 150 -11.20 -1.44 -1.33
C LEU A 150 -11.90 -2.24 -2.42
N LYS A 151 -12.38 -1.57 -3.47
CA LYS A 151 -12.97 -2.23 -4.64
C LYS A 151 -11.96 -3.17 -5.30
N GLU A 152 -10.73 -2.71 -5.53
CA GLU A 152 -9.68 -3.49 -6.17
C GLU A 152 -9.25 -4.68 -5.31
N THR A 153 -8.99 -4.45 -4.01
CA THR A 153 -8.60 -5.51 -3.09
C THR A 153 -9.69 -6.57 -2.95
N GLN A 154 -10.95 -6.15 -2.85
CA GLN A 154 -12.08 -7.08 -2.75
C GLN A 154 -12.27 -7.91 -4.02
N SER A 155 -12.18 -7.29 -5.19
CA SER A 155 -12.38 -7.98 -6.48
C SER A 155 -11.30 -9.02 -6.77
N ARG A 156 -10.10 -8.84 -6.21
CA ARG A 156 -8.94 -9.71 -6.43
C ARG A 156 -8.59 -10.60 -5.25
N GLY A 157 -9.31 -10.50 -4.14
CA GLY A 157 -9.00 -11.25 -2.90
C GLY A 157 -7.69 -10.80 -2.23
N ILE A 158 -7.23 -9.56 -2.47
CA ILE A 158 -6.02 -9.02 -1.87
C ILE A 158 -6.29 -8.70 -0.40
N SER A 159 -5.43 -9.19 0.49
CA SER A 159 -5.47 -8.85 1.91
C SER A 159 -4.95 -7.43 2.14
N LEU A 160 -5.48 -6.74 3.14
CA LEU A 160 -5.08 -5.38 3.48
C LEU A 160 -4.68 -5.29 4.96
N VAL A 161 -3.52 -4.75 5.24
CA VAL A 161 -3.11 -4.32 6.59
C VAL A 161 -2.99 -2.80 6.56
N ALA A 162 -3.89 -2.11 7.27
CA ALA A 162 -3.93 -0.66 7.29
C ALA A 162 -3.55 -0.10 8.65
N VAL A 163 -2.60 0.81 8.68
CA VAL A 163 -2.25 1.62 9.85
C VAL A 163 -2.91 2.98 9.72
N SER A 164 -3.58 3.42 10.78
CA SER A 164 -4.15 4.76 10.87
C SER A 164 -4.31 5.20 12.32
N HIS A 165 -4.27 6.50 12.56
CA HIS A 165 -4.66 7.12 13.83
C HIS A 165 -6.18 7.33 13.93
N SER A 166 -6.91 7.23 12.82
CA SER A 166 -8.37 7.38 12.79
C SER A 166 -9.05 6.04 13.02
N GLN A 167 -9.58 5.85 14.22
CA GLN A 167 -10.39 4.67 14.55
C GLN A 167 -11.62 4.57 13.64
N GLU A 168 -12.30 5.68 13.39
CA GLU A 168 -13.47 5.74 12.52
C GLU A 168 -13.17 5.26 11.09
N LEU A 169 -11.98 5.60 10.57
CA LEU A 169 -11.55 5.10 9.27
C LEU A 169 -11.33 3.60 9.30
N LEU A 170 -10.57 3.09 10.29
CA LEU A 170 -10.27 1.66 10.39
C LEU A 170 -11.54 0.82 10.58
N GLU A 171 -12.51 1.29 11.37
CA GLU A 171 -13.83 0.62 11.54
C GLU A 171 -14.61 0.51 10.22
N LYS A 172 -14.43 1.47 9.31
CA LYS A 172 -15.09 1.46 8.00
C LYS A 172 -14.43 0.56 6.97
N ILE A 173 -13.10 0.44 7.04
CA ILE A 173 -12.33 -0.24 5.98
C ILE A 173 -11.85 -1.63 6.37
N CYS A 174 -11.74 -1.96 7.66
CA CYS A 174 -11.19 -3.20 8.17
C CYS A 174 -12.27 -4.08 8.80
N SER A 175 -12.08 -5.40 8.72
CA SER A 175 -12.94 -6.40 9.38
C SER A 175 -12.51 -6.65 10.82
N ARG A 176 -11.25 -6.35 11.16
CA ARG A 176 -10.68 -6.51 12.50
C ARG A 176 -9.67 -5.40 12.76
N ILE A 177 -9.62 -4.92 14.01
CA ILE A 177 -8.64 -3.92 14.44
C ILE A 177 -7.79 -4.50 15.57
N LEU A 178 -6.49 -4.39 15.41
CA LEU A 178 -5.50 -4.73 16.43
C LEU A 178 -5.06 -3.45 17.15
N HIS A 179 -5.28 -3.41 18.45
CA HIS A 179 -4.77 -2.34 19.30
C HIS A 179 -3.44 -2.78 19.91
N ILE A 180 -2.36 -2.14 19.50
CA ILE A 180 -1.03 -2.38 20.05
C ILE A 180 -0.80 -1.34 21.15
N SER A 181 -0.78 -1.79 22.39
CA SER A 181 -0.42 -0.97 23.57
C SER A 181 0.96 -1.37 24.06
N ALA A 182 1.65 -0.46 24.78
CA ALA A 182 2.89 -0.80 25.46
C ALA A 182 2.61 -1.98 26.41
N ILE A 183 3.39 -3.03 26.30
CA ILE A 183 3.46 -4.03 27.36
C ILE A 183 4.10 -3.28 28.54
N SER A 184 3.28 -3.02 29.55
CA SER A 184 3.78 -2.49 30.83
C SER A 184 4.69 -3.59 31.41
N GLY A 185 6.01 -3.42 31.24
CA GLY A 185 7.01 -4.27 31.85
C GLY A 185 7.13 -3.97 33.34
#